data_0556ff9b79710c6c34534c3ebfc66079
#
_entry.id   0556ff9b79710c6c34534c3ebfc66079
#
_cell.length_a   1.000
_cell.length_b   1.000
_cell.length_c   1.000
_cell.angle_alpha   90.00
_cell.angle_beta   90.00
_cell.angle_gamma   90.00
#
_symmetry.space_group_name_H-M   'P 1'
#
loop_
_entity.id
_entity.type
_entity.pdbx_description
1 polymer ?
#
loop_
_entity_poly.entity_id
_entity_poly.type
_entity_poly.pdbx_seq_one_letter_code
_entity_poly.pdbx_strand_id
1 'polypeptide(L)'
;MKNRIKQDLQALMLVPGLSGYEERVAGYLKKQLQALGLSTRSDRLGNLLVQFPGTGPKVMLFTHMDQLGFVVRKIEDDGFLRVERLGGVPERALAGQPVLVCVGEGRDVAGVF
;
A
#
# COMPACT_ATOMS: atom_id res chain seq x y z
N MET A 1 11.16 -12.67 -17.74
CA MET A 1 10.79 -12.81 -16.32
C MET A 1 11.38 -11.70 -15.43
N LYS A 2 12.69 -11.52 -15.35
CA LYS A 2 13.35 -10.48 -14.50
C LYS A 2 12.80 -9.06 -14.72
N ASN A 3 12.61 -8.63 -15.98
CA ASN A 3 12.12 -7.27 -16.28
C ASN A 3 10.68 -7.06 -15.80
N ARG A 4 9.82 -8.07 -15.89
CA ARG A 4 8.44 -7.98 -15.40
C ARG A 4 8.40 -7.83 -13.88
N ILE A 5 9.15 -8.65 -13.15
CA ILE A 5 9.23 -8.54 -11.67
C ILE A 5 9.70 -7.15 -11.24
N LYS A 6 10.72 -6.60 -11.94
CA LYS A 6 11.19 -5.24 -11.66
C LYS A 6 10.10 -4.20 -11.89
N GLN A 7 9.37 -4.29 -13.00
CA GLN A 7 8.27 -3.37 -13.34
C GLN A 7 7.13 -3.45 -12.33
N ASP A 8 6.71 -4.68 -11.97
CA ASP A 8 5.64 -4.92 -11.00
C ASP A 8 6.04 -4.37 -9.62
N LEU A 9 7.28 -4.60 -9.19
CA LEU A 9 7.79 -4.07 -7.93
C LEU A 9 7.84 -2.54 -7.94
N GLN A 10 8.38 -1.93 -8.99
CA GLN A 10 8.42 -0.47 -9.12
C GLN A 10 7.03 0.16 -9.09
N ALA A 11 6.06 -0.46 -9.77
CA ALA A 11 4.68 0.01 -9.79
C ALA A 11 4.03 -0.08 -8.39
N LEU A 12 4.24 -1.21 -7.68
CA LEU A 12 3.72 -1.39 -6.32
C LEU A 12 4.33 -0.41 -5.31
N MET A 13 5.64 -0.13 -5.41
CA MET A 13 6.31 0.81 -4.51
C MET A 13 5.77 2.24 -4.60
N LEU A 14 5.11 2.60 -5.71
CA LEU A 14 4.53 3.92 -5.93
C LEU A 14 3.06 4.02 -5.48
N VAL A 15 2.44 2.91 -5.09
CA VAL A 15 1.06 2.91 -4.61
C VAL A 15 1.06 3.10 -3.09
N PRO A 16 0.47 4.18 -2.57
CA PRO A 16 0.35 4.37 -1.12
C PRO A 16 -0.42 3.23 -0.44
N GLY A 17 0.12 2.72 0.65
CA GLY A 17 -0.47 1.59 1.37
C GLY A 17 0.04 1.50 2.81
N LEU A 18 -0.27 2.50 3.63
CA LEU A 18 0.04 2.46 5.07
C LEU A 18 -0.81 1.38 5.75
N SER A 19 -0.28 0.77 6.82
CA SER A 19 -1.03 -0.20 7.64
C SER A 19 -2.39 0.36 8.07
N GLY A 20 -3.47 -0.36 7.74
CA GLY A 20 -4.86 0.06 7.93
C GLY A 20 -5.42 0.96 6.82
N TYR A 21 -4.63 1.25 5.78
CA TYR A 21 -5.02 2.09 4.62
C TYR A 21 -4.52 1.47 3.31
N GLU A 22 -4.65 0.14 3.18
CA GLU A 22 -4.11 -0.63 2.05
C GLU A 22 -5.05 -0.68 0.83
N GLU A 23 -6.19 0.00 0.85
CA GLU A 23 -7.23 -0.10 -0.19
C GLU A 23 -6.70 0.20 -1.59
N ARG A 24 -5.77 1.16 -1.71
CA ARG A 24 -5.16 1.50 -3.02
C ARG A 24 -4.29 0.37 -3.54
N VAL A 25 -3.51 -0.27 -2.67
CA VAL A 25 -2.68 -1.44 -3.03
C VAL A 25 -3.57 -2.61 -3.40
N ALA A 26 -4.60 -2.90 -2.60
CA ALA A 26 -5.57 -3.95 -2.89
C ALA A 26 -6.29 -3.70 -4.23
N GLY A 27 -6.71 -2.45 -4.48
CA GLY A 27 -7.33 -2.04 -5.74
C GLY A 27 -6.40 -2.20 -6.95
N TYR A 28 -5.13 -1.82 -6.81
CA TYR A 28 -4.13 -2.03 -7.85
C TYR A 28 -3.93 -3.53 -8.14
N LEU A 29 -3.69 -4.33 -7.12
CA LEU A 29 -3.51 -5.78 -7.27
C LEU A 29 -4.73 -6.45 -7.87
N LYS A 30 -5.93 -6.07 -7.45
CA LYS A 30 -7.19 -6.57 -8.01
C LYS A 30 -7.26 -6.34 -9.52
N LYS A 31 -6.93 -5.14 -9.99
CA LYS A 31 -6.89 -4.82 -11.44
C LYS A 31 -5.87 -5.69 -12.18
N GLN A 32 -4.66 -5.88 -11.62
CA GLN A 32 -3.63 -6.72 -12.23
C GLN A 32 -4.05 -8.20 -12.31
N LEU A 33 -4.66 -8.73 -11.27
CA LEU A 33 -5.14 -10.11 -11.22
C LEU A 33 -6.30 -10.33 -12.17
N GLN A 34 -7.24 -9.39 -12.27
CA GLN A 34 -8.33 -9.43 -13.23
C GLN A 34 -7.84 -9.39 -14.69
N ALA A 35 -6.80 -8.62 -14.98
CA ALA A 35 -6.16 -8.60 -16.30
C ALA A 35 -5.53 -9.96 -16.68
N LEU A 36 -5.21 -10.78 -15.69
CA LEU A 36 -4.76 -12.17 -15.88
C LEU A 36 -5.91 -13.18 -15.95
N GLY A 37 -7.16 -12.72 -15.95
CA GLY A 37 -8.36 -13.59 -15.95
C GLY A 37 -8.67 -14.24 -14.60
N LEU A 38 -8.06 -13.75 -13.50
CA LEU A 38 -8.25 -14.32 -12.18
C LEU A 38 -9.38 -13.62 -11.43
N SER A 39 -10.28 -14.40 -10.85
CA SER A 39 -11.31 -13.89 -9.95
C SER A 39 -10.73 -13.64 -8.56
N THR A 40 -11.07 -12.48 -7.99
CA THR A 40 -10.61 -12.08 -6.66
C THR A 40 -11.80 -11.89 -5.72
N ARG A 41 -11.58 -12.11 -4.44
CA ARG A 41 -12.51 -11.74 -3.38
C ARG A 41 -11.77 -10.99 -2.26
N SER A 42 -12.44 -10.11 -1.56
CA SER A 42 -11.92 -9.49 -0.35
C SER A 42 -12.71 -9.99 0.86
N ASP A 43 -12.04 -10.09 2.00
CA ASP A 43 -12.67 -10.36 3.29
C ASP A 43 -12.95 -9.06 4.07
N ARG A 44 -13.47 -9.18 5.30
CA ARG A 44 -13.79 -8.04 6.16
C ARG A 44 -12.56 -7.30 6.70
N LEU A 45 -11.38 -7.91 6.64
CA LEU A 45 -10.12 -7.31 7.07
C LEU A 45 -9.37 -6.62 5.91
N GLY A 46 -9.96 -6.63 4.70
CA GLY A 46 -9.33 -6.05 3.52
C GLY A 46 -8.37 -6.99 2.79
N ASN A 47 -8.20 -8.24 3.25
CA ASN A 47 -7.36 -9.21 2.54
C ASN A 47 -7.88 -9.45 1.13
N LEU A 48 -6.97 -9.48 0.16
CA LEU A 48 -7.28 -9.85 -1.23
C LEU A 48 -6.91 -11.31 -1.46
N LEU A 49 -7.90 -12.11 -1.87
CA LEU A 49 -7.75 -13.54 -2.03
C LEU A 49 -8.01 -13.95 -3.48
N VAL A 50 -7.18 -14.88 -3.95
CA VAL A 50 -7.37 -15.61 -5.23
C VAL A 50 -7.34 -17.08 -4.92
N GLN A 51 -8.26 -17.83 -5.49
CA GLN A 51 -8.31 -19.27 -5.36
C GLN A 51 -8.20 -19.92 -6.73
N PHE A 52 -7.23 -20.80 -6.88
CA PHE A 52 -7.08 -21.65 -8.07
C PHE A 52 -7.84 -22.96 -7.88
N PRO A 53 -8.57 -23.43 -8.89
CA PRO A 53 -9.21 -24.74 -8.83
C PRO A 53 -8.16 -25.84 -8.80
N GLY A 54 -8.46 -26.94 -8.10
CA GLY A 54 -7.59 -28.11 -8.03
C GLY A 54 -8.18 -29.20 -7.13
N THR A 55 -7.73 -30.43 -7.30
CA THR A 55 -8.17 -31.61 -6.54
C THR A 55 -7.10 -32.11 -5.55
N GLY A 56 -5.89 -31.55 -5.59
CA GLY A 56 -4.78 -31.93 -4.72
C GLY A 56 -4.83 -31.29 -3.32
N PRO A 57 -3.77 -31.46 -2.54
CA PRO A 57 -3.61 -30.79 -1.24
C PRO A 57 -3.75 -29.26 -1.37
N LYS A 58 -4.41 -28.66 -0.39
CA LYS A 58 -4.54 -27.19 -0.35
C LYS A 58 -3.22 -26.56 0.11
N VAL A 59 -2.71 -25.64 -0.69
CA VAL A 59 -1.53 -24.83 -0.38
C VAL A 59 -1.96 -23.37 -0.35
N MET A 60 -1.56 -22.66 0.68
CA MET A 60 -1.80 -21.22 0.81
C MET A 60 -0.47 -20.46 0.73
N LEU A 61 -0.39 -19.52 -0.21
CA LEU A 61 0.67 -18.53 -0.28
C LEU A 61 0.11 -17.21 0.23
N PHE A 62 0.83 -16.53 1.10
CA PHE A 62 0.40 -15.25 1.64
C PHE A 62 1.57 -14.26 1.77
N THR A 63 1.23 -12.98 1.67
CA THR A 63 2.15 -11.85 1.87
C THR A 63 1.34 -10.67 2.40
N HIS A 64 2.04 -9.64 2.93
CA HIS A 64 1.39 -8.40 3.35
C HIS A 64 1.39 -7.37 2.22
N MET A 65 0.47 -6.39 2.30
CA MET A 65 0.32 -5.29 1.35
C MET A 65 0.79 -3.95 1.89
N ASP A 66 0.89 -3.83 3.22
CA ASP A 66 1.20 -2.57 3.87
C ASP A 66 2.66 -2.17 3.72
N GLN A 67 2.86 -0.86 3.79
CA GLN A 67 4.15 -0.20 3.81
C GLN A 67 4.30 0.59 5.10
N LEU A 68 5.54 0.83 5.48
CA LEU A 68 5.82 1.78 6.56
C LEU A 68 5.49 3.22 6.13
N GLY A 69 5.20 4.07 7.10
CA GLY A 69 4.87 5.48 6.85
C GLY A 69 4.38 6.18 8.11
N PHE A 70 3.45 7.11 7.94
CA PHE A 70 2.99 7.98 9.02
C PHE A 70 1.48 8.16 8.97
N VAL A 71 0.85 8.22 10.13
CA VAL A 71 -0.56 8.60 10.27
C VAL A 71 -0.65 10.02 10.83
N VAL A 72 -1.49 10.86 10.24
CA VAL A 72 -1.73 12.21 10.73
C VAL A 72 -2.54 12.14 12.02
N ARG A 73 -1.98 12.69 13.10
CA ARG A 73 -2.62 12.74 14.43
C ARG A 73 -3.32 14.07 14.66
N LYS A 74 -2.80 15.15 14.11
CA LYS A 74 -3.35 16.49 14.27
C LYS A 74 -2.91 17.38 13.11
N ILE A 75 -3.78 18.29 12.73
CA ILE A 75 -3.49 19.42 11.86
C ILE A 75 -3.44 20.63 12.78
N GLU A 76 -2.29 21.32 12.82
CA GLU A 76 -2.11 22.52 13.63
C GLU A 76 -2.68 23.75 12.91
N ASP A 77 -2.96 24.80 13.68
CA ASP A 77 -3.59 26.04 13.16
C ASP A 77 -2.69 26.78 12.14
N ASP A 78 -1.39 26.58 12.22
CA ASP A 78 -0.37 27.12 11.31
C ASP A 78 -0.15 26.24 10.06
N GLY A 79 -0.89 25.15 9.92
CA GLY A 79 -0.85 24.25 8.77
C GLY A 79 0.16 23.11 8.88
N PHE A 80 0.93 23.01 9.97
CA PHE A 80 1.77 21.85 10.21
C PHE A 80 0.96 20.61 10.56
N LEU A 81 1.49 19.43 10.17
CA LEU A 81 0.90 18.15 10.51
C LEU A 81 1.72 17.46 11.59
N ARG A 82 1.08 17.10 12.69
CA ARG A 82 1.66 16.15 13.64
C ARG A 82 1.37 14.74 13.18
N VAL A 83 2.41 13.95 13.03
CA VAL A 83 2.31 12.59 12.54
C VAL A 83 2.86 11.59 13.54
N GLU A 84 2.33 10.39 13.51
CA GLU A 84 2.84 9.24 14.25
C GLU A 84 3.38 8.21 13.26
N ARG A 85 4.55 7.67 13.58
CA ARG A 85 5.24 6.70 12.74
C ARG A 85 4.60 5.31 12.86
N LEU A 86 4.35 4.68 11.73
CA LEU A 86 4.01 3.27 11.63
C LEU A 86 5.14 2.54 10.90
N GLY A 87 5.75 1.59 11.61
CA GLY A 87 6.90 0.84 11.11
C GLY A 87 8.26 1.47 11.42
N GLY A 88 9.32 0.87 10.91
CA GLY A 88 10.72 1.14 11.28
C GLY A 88 11.38 2.25 10.44
N VAL A 89 10.86 3.48 10.46
CA VAL A 89 11.51 4.62 9.77
C VAL A 89 12.48 5.31 10.73
N PRO A 90 13.79 5.39 10.42
CA PRO A 90 14.76 6.10 11.27
C PRO A 90 14.49 7.61 11.28
N GLU A 91 14.33 8.22 12.46
CA GLU A 91 14.04 9.67 12.58
C GLU A 91 15.09 10.55 11.91
N ARG A 92 16.36 10.21 12.06
CA ARG A 92 17.49 10.93 11.43
C ARG A 92 17.45 10.94 9.89
N ALA A 93 16.65 10.09 9.27
CA ALA A 93 16.49 10.04 7.82
C ALA A 93 15.31 10.88 7.31
N LEU A 94 14.55 11.53 8.21
CA LEU A 94 13.30 12.21 7.83
C LEU A 94 13.52 13.66 7.38
N ALA A 95 14.45 14.38 8.02
CA ALA A 95 14.65 15.81 7.75
C ALA A 95 14.84 16.09 6.24
N GLY A 96 13.98 16.93 5.68
CA GLY A 96 13.99 17.30 4.27
C GLY A 96 13.47 16.24 3.31
N GLN A 97 12.93 15.12 3.81
CA GLN A 97 12.37 14.10 2.93
C GLN A 97 10.99 14.49 2.41
N PRO A 98 10.76 14.37 1.09
CA PRO A 98 9.44 14.58 0.54
C PRO A 98 8.49 13.45 0.96
N VAL A 99 7.25 13.81 1.21
CA VAL A 99 6.18 12.88 1.57
C VAL A 99 4.93 13.14 0.74
N LEU A 100 4.07 12.15 0.63
CA LEU A 100 2.75 12.27 0.05
C LEU A 100 1.72 12.17 1.18
N VAL A 101 0.96 13.23 1.39
CA VAL A 101 -0.18 13.25 2.31
C VAL A 101 -1.40 12.73 1.55
N CYS A 102 -1.84 11.52 1.89
CA CYS A 102 -2.95 10.85 1.22
C CYS A 102 -4.29 11.37 1.76
N VAL A 103 -4.94 12.24 0.99
CA VAL A 103 -6.27 12.80 1.30
C VAL A 103 -7.36 12.06 0.54
N GLY A 104 -7.05 11.57 -0.66
CA GLY A 104 -7.97 10.83 -1.53
C GLY A 104 -7.42 10.81 -2.95
N GLU A 105 -7.83 9.83 -3.75
CA GLU A 105 -7.36 9.73 -5.14
C GLU A 105 -7.59 11.05 -5.90
N GLY A 106 -6.54 11.55 -6.55
CA GLY A 106 -6.53 12.82 -7.27
C GLY A 106 -6.50 14.08 -6.39
N ARG A 107 -6.38 13.94 -5.06
CA ARG A 107 -6.33 15.07 -4.10
C ARG A 107 -5.16 14.96 -3.13
N ASP A 108 -4.26 14.03 -3.33
CA ASP A 108 -3.08 13.86 -2.48
C ASP A 108 -2.18 15.09 -2.57
N VAL A 109 -1.59 15.48 -1.45
CA VAL A 109 -0.81 16.70 -1.30
C VAL A 109 0.64 16.37 -1.03
N ALA A 110 1.56 17.03 -1.72
CA ALA A 110 2.99 16.93 -1.43
C ALA A 110 3.31 17.67 -0.12
N GLY A 111 4.17 17.08 0.67
CA GLY A 111 4.69 17.65 1.90
C GLY A 111 6.17 17.35 2.08
N VAL A 112 6.74 17.85 3.16
CA VAL A 112 8.14 17.65 3.55
C VAL A 112 8.24 17.54 5.07
N PHE A 113 9.15 16.68 5.56
CA PHE A 113 9.53 16.65 6.98
C PHE A 113 10.51 17.76 7.36
#